data_8bd03e9a673047f0bdadec44a551a4d3
#
_entry.id   8bd03e9a673047f0bdadec44a551a4d3
#
_cell.length_a   1.000
_cell.length_b   1.000
_cell.length_c   1.000
_cell.angle_alpha   90.00
_cell.angle_beta   90.00
_cell.angle_gamma   90.00
#
_symmetry.space_group_name_H-M   'P 1'
#
loop_
_entity.id
_entity.type
_entity.pdbx_description
1 polymer ?
#
loop_
_entity_poly.entity_id
_entity_poly.type
_entity_poly.pdbx_seq_one_letter_code
_entity_poly.pdbx_strand_id
1 'polypeptide(L)'
;MELTSKQRAQLRGLANSIDTILIVGKDGIGENMLKQANDALEARELIKGRVLENALMSAREVADQLAPLTRSEVVQVIGTKFVLYRPSHRKDKKDKIVLVQDKKKAAK
;
A
#
# COMPACT_ATOMS: atom_id res chain seq x y z
N MET A 1 -10.72 -1.33 6.75
CA MET A 1 -11.12 -1.40 5.34
C MET A 1 -10.78 -2.77 4.76
N GLU A 2 -11.70 -3.35 4.02
CA GLU A 2 -11.44 -4.61 3.33
C GLU A 2 -11.54 -4.43 1.83
N LEU A 3 -10.62 -5.05 1.11
CA LEU A 3 -10.62 -5.01 -0.34
C LEU A 3 -11.22 -6.30 -0.89
N THR A 4 -12.09 -6.17 -1.88
CA THR A 4 -12.60 -7.35 -2.59
C THR A 4 -11.49 -7.90 -3.50
N SER A 5 -11.68 -9.13 -3.99
CA SER A 5 -10.70 -9.72 -4.91
C SER A 5 -10.53 -8.87 -6.17
N LYS A 6 -11.63 -8.31 -6.68
CA LYS A 6 -11.57 -7.46 -7.87
C LYS A 6 -10.83 -6.16 -7.60
N GLN A 7 -11.08 -5.56 -6.43
CA GLN A 7 -10.39 -4.33 -6.05
C GLN A 7 -8.90 -4.57 -5.87
N ARG A 8 -8.54 -5.69 -5.23
CA ARG A 8 -7.14 -6.04 -5.04
C ARG A 8 -6.45 -6.27 -6.38
N ALA A 9 -7.13 -6.93 -7.32
CA ALA A 9 -6.57 -7.14 -8.65
C ALA A 9 -6.36 -5.82 -9.39
N GLN A 10 -7.31 -4.91 -9.26
CA GLN A 10 -7.18 -3.58 -9.85
C GLN A 10 -5.94 -2.86 -9.32
N LEU A 11 -5.77 -2.90 -8.00
CA LEU A 11 -4.65 -2.22 -7.36
C LEU A 11 -3.31 -2.85 -7.74
N ARG A 12 -3.27 -4.18 -7.86
CA ARG A 12 -2.05 -4.85 -8.33
C ARG A 12 -1.67 -4.38 -9.74
N GLY A 13 -2.67 -4.23 -10.60
CA GLY A 13 -2.42 -3.74 -11.95
C GLY A 13 -1.86 -2.33 -11.96
N LEU A 14 -2.45 -1.45 -11.14
CA LEU A 14 -1.96 -0.08 -11.03
C LEU A 14 -0.55 -0.04 -10.46
N ALA A 15 -0.23 -0.93 -9.53
CA ALA A 15 1.08 -0.96 -8.89
C ALA A 15 2.21 -1.27 -9.87
N ASN A 16 1.90 -1.94 -10.97
CA ASN A 16 2.93 -2.26 -11.96
C ASN A 16 3.55 -1.02 -12.60
N SER A 17 2.83 0.10 -12.61
CA SER A 17 3.29 1.31 -13.27
C SER A 17 3.75 2.39 -12.30
N ILE A 18 3.78 2.12 -10.99
CA ILE A 18 4.27 3.11 -10.04
C ILE A 18 5.67 2.74 -9.55
N ASP A 19 6.41 3.77 -9.14
CA ASP A 19 7.78 3.60 -8.67
C ASP A 19 7.80 3.17 -7.22
N THR A 20 8.89 2.48 -6.84
CA THR A 20 9.14 2.14 -5.44
C THR A 20 9.56 3.42 -4.71
N ILE A 21 8.84 3.77 -3.65
CA ILE A 21 9.12 4.99 -2.92
C ILE A 21 9.52 4.76 -1.46
N LEU A 22 9.25 3.58 -0.91
CA LEU A 22 9.70 3.22 0.43
C LEU A 22 10.81 2.19 0.34
N ILE A 23 11.90 2.42 1.08
CA ILE A 23 13.04 1.50 1.11
C ILE A 23 13.29 1.15 2.57
N VAL A 24 13.20 -0.13 2.90
CA VAL A 24 13.39 -0.62 4.26
C VAL A 24 14.75 -1.32 4.35
N GLY A 25 15.65 -0.75 5.13
CA GLY A 25 16.98 -1.31 5.34
C GLY A 25 17.11 -1.93 6.72
N LYS A 26 18.36 -1.97 7.22
CA LYS A 26 18.68 -2.64 8.49
C LYS A 26 17.98 -2.03 9.71
N ASP A 27 17.58 -0.76 9.63
CA ASP A 27 16.91 -0.09 10.74
C ASP A 27 15.44 -0.47 10.86
N GLY A 28 14.91 -1.20 9.88
CA GLY A 28 13.54 -1.68 9.94
C GLY A 28 12.52 -0.55 9.88
N ILE A 29 11.46 -0.71 10.67
CA ILE A 29 10.36 0.25 10.71
C ILE A 29 10.53 1.16 11.92
N GLY A 30 10.91 2.41 11.68
CA GLY A 30 11.03 3.41 12.72
C GLY A 30 10.05 4.54 12.51
N GLU A 31 10.13 5.56 13.37
CA GLU A 31 9.22 6.69 13.28
C GLU A 31 9.26 7.42 11.95
N ASN A 32 10.49 7.59 11.40
CA ASN A 32 10.63 8.26 10.11
C ASN A 32 9.99 7.45 8.99
N MET A 33 10.14 6.13 9.04
CA MET A 33 9.55 5.26 8.04
C MET A 33 8.03 5.32 8.12
N LEU A 34 7.47 5.32 9.33
CA LEU A 34 6.01 5.45 9.51
C LEU A 34 5.50 6.76 8.96
N LYS A 35 6.24 7.85 9.23
CA LYS A 35 5.84 9.16 8.72
C LYS A 35 5.87 9.18 7.19
N GLN A 36 6.93 8.64 6.60
CA GLN A 36 7.04 8.58 5.14
C GLN A 36 5.88 7.77 4.54
N ALA A 37 5.56 6.64 5.16
CA ALA A 37 4.49 5.79 4.65
C ALA A 37 3.14 6.49 4.75
N ASN A 38 2.86 7.13 5.88
CA ASN A 38 1.61 7.87 6.06
C ASN A 38 1.49 9.02 5.07
N ASP A 39 2.55 9.80 4.91
CA ASP A 39 2.54 10.93 3.98
C ASP A 39 2.35 10.46 2.54
N ALA A 40 3.03 9.37 2.18
CA ALA A 40 2.92 8.82 0.83
C ALA A 40 1.52 8.27 0.56
N LEU A 41 0.93 7.57 1.53
CA LEU A 41 -0.42 7.04 1.38
C LEU A 41 -1.43 8.17 1.24
N GLU A 42 -1.27 9.22 2.03
CA GLU A 42 -2.18 10.36 1.94
C GLU A 42 -2.06 11.07 0.59
N ALA A 43 -0.86 11.15 0.05
CA ALA A 43 -0.62 11.82 -1.21
C ALA A 43 -0.99 10.97 -2.43
N ARG A 44 -0.74 9.66 -2.36
CA ARG A 44 -0.83 8.80 -3.53
C ARG A 44 -1.86 7.68 -3.44
N GLU A 45 -2.29 7.33 -2.24
CA GLU A 45 -3.21 6.25 -1.93
C GLU A 45 -2.64 4.85 -2.18
N LEU A 46 -1.89 4.64 -3.25
CA LEU A 46 -1.26 3.37 -3.57
C LEU A 46 0.25 3.58 -3.59
N ILE A 47 0.98 2.83 -2.77
CA ILE A 47 2.43 2.97 -2.68
C ILE A 47 3.11 1.62 -2.77
N LYS A 48 4.35 1.63 -3.23
CA LYS A 48 5.17 0.44 -3.37
C LYS A 48 6.43 0.60 -2.55
N GLY A 49 6.81 -0.45 -1.84
CA GLY A 49 8.03 -0.45 -1.05
C GLY A 49 8.90 -1.64 -1.38
N ARG A 50 10.14 -1.58 -0.95
CA ARG A 50 11.11 -2.65 -1.15
C ARG A 50 11.93 -2.84 0.12
N VAL A 51 12.26 -4.09 0.42
CA VAL A 51 13.09 -4.44 1.56
C VAL A 51 14.47 -4.83 1.05
N LEU A 52 15.51 -4.19 1.59
CA LEU A 52 16.88 -4.45 1.19
C LEU A 52 17.42 -5.73 1.83
N GLU A 53 18.48 -6.28 1.22
CA GLU A 53 19.06 -7.53 1.70
C GLU A 53 19.55 -7.47 3.14
N ASN A 54 20.01 -6.30 3.58
CA ASN A 54 20.52 -6.16 4.94
C ASN A 54 19.43 -5.89 5.97
N ALA A 55 18.17 -5.86 5.55
CA ALA A 55 17.08 -5.73 6.50
C ALA A 55 16.88 -7.05 7.25
N LEU A 56 16.49 -6.94 8.50
CA LEU A 56 16.24 -8.11 9.33
C LEU A 56 14.81 -8.63 9.18
N MET A 57 14.04 -8.01 8.31
CA MET A 57 12.64 -8.36 8.09
C MET A 57 12.41 -8.69 6.63
N SER A 58 11.49 -9.61 6.37
CA SER A 58 11.06 -9.90 5.01
C SER A 58 10.04 -8.85 4.56
N ALA A 59 9.78 -8.82 3.26
CA ALA A 59 8.76 -7.91 2.73
C ALA A 59 7.38 -8.22 3.33
N ARG A 60 7.07 -9.49 3.54
CA ARG A 60 5.80 -9.88 4.18
C ARG A 60 5.70 -9.32 5.59
N GLU A 61 6.78 -9.45 6.37
CA GLU A 61 6.79 -8.95 7.74
C GLU A 61 6.62 -7.44 7.78
N VAL A 62 7.33 -6.73 6.89
CA VAL A 62 7.23 -5.28 6.83
C VAL A 62 5.80 -4.86 6.47
N ALA A 63 5.24 -5.47 5.43
CA ALA A 63 3.89 -5.12 5.00
C ALA A 63 2.86 -5.39 6.09
N ASP A 64 2.97 -6.55 6.73
CA ASP A 64 2.02 -6.92 7.79
C ASP A 64 2.12 -6.02 9.00
N GLN A 65 3.29 -5.44 9.27
CA GLN A 65 3.46 -4.51 10.37
C GLN A 65 3.06 -3.08 10.00
N LEU A 66 3.39 -2.64 8.78
CA LEU A 66 3.06 -1.29 8.34
C LEU A 66 1.56 -1.09 8.14
N ALA A 67 0.87 -2.11 7.64
CA ALA A 67 -0.55 -1.97 7.30
C ALA A 67 -1.39 -1.50 8.50
N PRO A 68 -1.35 -2.17 9.66
CA PRO A 68 -2.15 -1.69 10.80
C PRO A 68 -1.66 -0.34 11.34
N LEU A 69 -0.35 -0.09 11.31
CA LEU A 69 0.19 1.16 11.83
C LEU A 69 -0.18 2.37 10.97
N THR A 70 -0.42 2.16 9.69
CA THR A 70 -0.80 3.23 8.77
C THR A 70 -2.26 3.15 8.37
N ARG A 71 -3.00 2.17 8.89
CA ARG A 71 -4.40 1.94 8.54
C ARG A 71 -4.58 1.68 7.05
N SER A 72 -3.65 0.96 6.47
CA SER A 72 -3.69 0.61 5.06
C SER A 72 -3.92 -0.89 4.89
N GLU A 73 -4.13 -1.30 3.64
CA GLU A 73 -4.32 -2.69 3.28
C GLU A 73 -3.13 -3.19 2.49
N VAL A 74 -2.71 -4.41 2.77
CA VAL A 74 -1.66 -5.05 1.98
C VAL A 74 -2.28 -5.52 0.68
N VAL A 75 -1.82 -4.95 -0.42
CA VAL A 75 -2.33 -5.32 -1.75
C VAL A 75 -1.58 -6.52 -2.29
N GLN A 76 -0.26 -6.53 -2.12
CA GLN A 76 0.57 -7.56 -2.72
C GLN A 76 1.92 -7.61 -2.03
N VAL A 77 2.49 -8.82 -1.93
CA VAL A 77 3.88 -8.99 -1.51
C VAL A 77 4.50 -9.96 -2.51
N ILE A 78 5.52 -9.50 -3.22
CA ILE A 78 6.25 -10.32 -4.20
C ILE A 78 7.75 -10.15 -3.97
N GLY A 79 8.43 -11.25 -3.61
CA GLY A 79 9.86 -11.20 -3.37
C GLY A 79 10.20 -10.19 -2.28
N THR A 80 10.98 -9.19 -2.63
CA THR A 80 11.39 -8.15 -1.69
C THR A 80 10.51 -6.91 -1.76
N LYS A 81 9.44 -6.94 -2.55
CA LYS A 81 8.58 -5.77 -2.74
C LYS A 81 7.21 -5.98 -2.13
N PHE A 82 6.60 -4.87 -1.72
CA PHE A 82 5.25 -4.90 -1.18
C PHE A 82 4.47 -3.67 -1.67
N VAL A 83 3.15 -3.79 -1.67
CA VAL A 83 2.25 -2.72 -2.12
C VAL A 83 1.19 -2.51 -1.04
N LEU A 84 0.98 -1.25 -0.67
CA LEU A 84 -0.02 -0.87 0.31
C LEU A 84 -1.00 0.12 -0.31
N TYR A 85 -2.24 0.08 0.16
CA TYR A 85 -3.29 0.99 -0.30
C TYR A 85 -4.08 1.55 0.88
N ARG A 86 -4.37 2.84 0.83
CA ARG A 86 -5.27 3.51 1.76
C ARG A 86 -5.92 4.69 1.04
N PRO A 87 -7.26 4.82 1.10
CA PRO A 87 -7.89 5.99 0.48
C PRO A 87 -7.46 7.26 1.21
N SER A 88 -7.24 8.32 0.44
CA SER A 88 -6.84 9.60 0.98
C SER A 88 -8.03 10.27 1.69
N HIS A 89 -7.74 10.96 2.77
CA HIS A 89 -8.77 11.73 3.50
C HIS A 89 -8.99 13.10 2.89
N ARG A 90 -8.22 13.48 1.90
CA ARG A 90 -8.30 14.81 1.29
C ARG A 90 -9.49 14.87 0.33
N LYS A 91 -10.45 15.72 0.65
CA LYS A 91 -11.67 15.83 -0.16
C LYS A 91 -11.44 16.47 -1.52
N ASP A 92 -10.42 17.30 -1.61
CA ASP A 92 -10.11 18.03 -2.85
C ASP A 92 -9.13 17.31 -3.76
N LYS A 93 -8.74 16.09 -3.43
CA LYS A 93 -7.82 15.32 -4.24
C LYS A 93 -8.54 14.85 -5.50
N LYS A 94 -8.05 15.30 -6.65
CA LYS A 94 -8.70 15.02 -7.93
C LYS A 94 -8.32 13.68 -8.53
N ASP A 95 -7.14 13.17 -8.18
CA ASP A 95 -6.63 11.95 -8.77
C ASP A 95 -6.76 10.74 -7.85
N LYS A 96 -7.81 10.74 -7.02
CA LYS A 96 -8.08 9.61 -6.15
C LYS A 96 -8.35 8.36 -6.99
N ILE A 97 -7.87 7.23 -6.47
CA ILE A 97 -8.12 5.96 -7.10
C ILE A 97 -9.57 5.56 -6.88
N VAL A 98 -10.28 5.29 -7.96
CA VAL A 98 -11.67 4.85 -7.89
C VAL A 98 -11.67 3.33 -7.96
N LEU A 99 -12.01 2.69 -6.86
CA LEU A 99 -12.03 1.24 -6.78
C LEU A 99 -13.22 0.68 -7.55
N VAL A 100 -12.99 -0.45 -8.23
CA VAL A 100 -14.07 -1.10 -8.96
C VAL A 100 -15.13 -1.59 -7.97
N GLN A 101 -16.37 -1.54 -8.41
CA GLN A 101 -17.49 -2.00 -7.60
C GLN A 101 -17.76 -3.46 -7.85
N ASP A 102 -18.17 -4.17 -6.79
CA ASP A 102 -18.61 -5.53 -6.93
C ASP A 102 -20.00 -5.50 -7.56
N LYS A 103 -20.16 -6.14 -8.71
CA LYS A 103 -21.43 -6.13 -9.42
C LYS A 103 -22.57 -6.71 -8.62
N LYS A 104 -22.29 -7.67 -7.75
CA LYS A 104 -23.35 -8.24 -6.91
C LYS A 104 -23.96 -7.19 -6.01
N LYS A 105 -23.15 -6.29 -5.48
CA LYS A 105 -23.67 -5.22 -4.66
C LYS A 105 -24.40 -4.19 -5.49
N ALA A 106 -23.88 -3.90 -6.67
CA ALA A 106 -24.50 -2.92 -7.56
C ALA A 106 -25.86 -3.37 -8.04
N ALA A 107 -26.06 -4.66 -8.18
CA ALA A 107 -27.33 -5.20 -8.66
C ALA A 107 -28.45 -5.04 -7.65
N LYS A 108 -28.14 -4.66 -6.45
CA LYS A 108 -29.15 -4.45 -5.42
C LYS A 108 -29.53 -2.98 -5.30
#